data_d7045d3fe75f4b3336a383999d350eb5
#
_entry.id   d7045d3fe75f4b3336a383999d350eb5
#
_cell.length_a   1.000
_cell.length_b   1.000
_cell.length_c   1.000
_cell.angle_alpha   90.00
_cell.angle_beta   90.00
_cell.angle_gamma   90.00
#
_symmetry.space_group_name_H-M   'P 1'
#
loop_
_entity.id
_entity.type
_entity.pdbx_description
1 polymer ?
#
loop_
_entity_poly.entity_id
_entity_poly.type
_entity_poly.pdbx_seq_one_letter_code
_entity_poly.pdbx_strand_id
1 'polypeptide(L)'
;MMKFFVKTIIFLLITVQSSFATYIDTDADMAVVIDAHTGKILFEKNKDKKTYPASMTKIMTVLIVFEKLANGTLTLDDKFLVSERAWKEREGSSMFVEIDKEIRVEDLLRGVIVQSGNDACIVIAENIAGTETAFAKMMTDKGIEIGLKNTNFTNSTGMHNPKNYSTVYDLAILSQYLINNFPQHYHLFGETEFEWSGINQRNRNSLLYKNMGVDGLKTGHLSKSGYGLAASAVENNRRIISVANGFVSQQKRSQGSSRLLTWAFREFDNVKLFNKDSEVGLVKIKGANKSESAVSTNKDILVTVAKSKKNAIDYKIIPNNTVAPVKSGDTVAQLEVNIPKEKPVYFDLISINDVKQTNFFMRFINMIYNFILSLFV
;
A
#
# COMPACT_ATOMS: atom_id res chain seq x y z
N MET A 1 -27.85 -22.72 -72.15
CA MET A 1 -26.65 -22.55 -71.31
C MET A 1 -26.90 -21.50 -70.25
N MET A 2 -27.23 -21.94 -69.03
CA MET A 2 -27.61 -21.06 -67.93
C MET A 2 -26.48 -21.07 -66.92
N LYS A 3 -25.79 -19.93 -66.73
CA LYS A 3 -24.69 -19.79 -65.79
C LYS A 3 -25.23 -19.49 -64.39
N PHE A 4 -25.08 -20.43 -63.49
CA PHE A 4 -25.34 -20.24 -62.04
C PHE A 4 -24.19 -19.43 -61.42
N PHE A 5 -24.54 -18.24 -60.91
CA PHE A 5 -23.65 -17.44 -60.06
C PHE A 5 -23.87 -17.86 -58.61
N VAL A 6 -22.97 -18.61 -58.01
CA VAL A 6 -22.96 -18.87 -56.58
C VAL A 6 -22.27 -17.69 -55.92
N LYS A 7 -23.05 -16.87 -55.18
CA LYS A 7 -22.49 -15.84 -54.29
C LYS A 7 -22.16 -16.49 -52.95
N THR A 8 -20.89 -16.72 -52.70
CA THR A 8 -20.42 -17.14 -51.35
C THR A 8 -20.41 -15.92 -50.43
N ILE A 9 -21.34 -15.85 -49.48
CA ILE A 9 -21.36 -14.88 -48.41
C ILE A 9 -20.42 -15.40 -47.34
N ILE A 10 -19.23 -14.79 -47.19
CA ILE A 10 -18.32 -15.02 -46.07
C ILE A 10 -18.86 -14.22 -44.88
N PHE A 11 -19.48 -14.91 -43.92
CA PHE A 11 -19.90 -14.32 -42.63
C PHE A 11 -18.66 -14.21 -41.72
N LEU A 12 -18.07 -13.02 -41.66
CA LEU A 12 -16.98 -12.74 -40.73
C LEU A 12 -17.58 -12.65 -39.30
N LEU A 13 -17.54 -13.75 -38.54
CA LEU A 13 -17.85 -13.76 -37.10
C LEU A 13 -16.79 -12.98 -36.37
N ILE A 14 -17.01 -11.68 -36.18
CA ILE A 14 -16.26 -10.89 -35.18
C ILE A 14 -16.68 -11.35 -33.80
N THR A 15 -15.95 -12.28 -33.23
CA THR A 15 -16.07 -12.61 -31.81
C THR A 15 -15.56 -11.41 -31.02
N VAL A 16 -16.45 -10.55 -30.55
CA VAL A 16 -16.14 -9.54 -29.53
C VAL A 16 -15.86 -10.34 -28.24
N GLN A 17 -14.60 -10.62 -28.01
CA GLN A 17 -14.18 -11.13 -26.70
C GLN A 17 -14.37 -10.00 -25.71
N SER A 18 -15.49 -10.04 -25.00
CA SER A 18 -15.71 -9.22 -23.83
C SER A 18 -14.69 -9.65 -22.77
N SER A 19 -13.55 -8.96 -22.71
CA SER A 19 -12.53 -9.17 -21.69
C SER A 19 -13.07 -8.62 -20.35
N PHE A 20 -13.88 -9.43 -19.67
CA PHE A 20 -14.19 -9.19 -18.27
C PHE A 20 -12.93 -9.51 -17.46
N ALA A 21 -12.56 -8.66 -16.50
CA ALA A 21 -11.55 -9.03 -15.52
C ALA A 21 -11.95 -10.38 -14.92
N THR A 22 -11.06 -11.36 -15.00
CA THR A 22 -11.39 -12.72 -14.57
C THR A 22 -11.73 -12.67 -13.08
N TYR A 23 -12.96 -13.08 -12.73
CA TYR A 23 -13.38 -13.15 -11.33
C TYR A 23 -12.43 -14.03 -10.55
N ILE A 24 -11.96 -13.55 -9.40
CA ILE A 24 -11.17 -14.33 -8.46
C ILE A 24 -11.95 -14.47 -7.15
N ASP A 25 -11.90 -15.67 -6.57
CA ASP A 25 -12.34 -15.93 -5.20
C ASP A 25 -11.19 -16.56 -4.41
N THR A 26 -11.31 -16.48 -3.08
CA THR A 26 -10.34 -17.03 -2.14
C THR A 26 -11.01 -17.81 -1.02
N ASP A 27 -10.36 -18.91 -0.59
CA ASP A 27 -10.77 -19.71 0.57
C ASP A 27 -10.50 -18.96 1.91
N ALA A 28 -9.89 -17.77 1.88
CA ALA A 28 -9.74 -16.94 3.07
C ALA A 28 -11.09 -16.35 3.51
N ASP A 29 -11.30 -16.20 4.83
CA ASP A 29 -12.47 -15.49 5.37
C ASP A 29 -12.42 -13.99 5.06
N MET A 30 -11.22 -13.44 5.04
CA MET A 30 -10.95 -12.02 4.79
C MET A 30 -9.73 -11.90 3.90
N ALA A 31 -9.79 -11.00 2.91
CA ALA A 31 -8.65 -10.70 2.06
C ALA A 31 -8.74 -9.29 1.46
N VAL A 32 -7.59 -8.71 1.21
CA VAL A 32 -7.43 -7.49 0.41
C VAL A 32 -6.18 -7.60 -0.44
N VAL A 33 -6.24 -7.08 -1.66
CA VAL A 33 -5.08 -6.91 -2.54
C VAL A 33 -5.03 -5.47 -2.97
N ILE A 34 -3.90 -4.81 -2.78
CA ILE A 34 -3.68 -3.43 -3.17
C ILE A 34 -2.46 -3.29 -4.09
N ASP A 35 -2.52 -2.33 -4.98
CA ASP A 35 -1.33 -1.82 -5.67
C ASP A 35 -0.57 -0.91 -4.71
N ALA A 36 0.70 -1.20 -4.46
CA ALA A 36 1.48 -0.47 -3.46
C ALA A 36 1.83 0.96 -3.87
N HIS A 37 1.88 1.28 -5.18
CA HIS A 37 2.20 2.62 -5.67
C HIS A 37 0.99 3.56 -5.60
N THR A 38 -0.18 3.07 -6.01
CA THR A 38 -1.40 3.91 -6.13
C THR A 38 -2.33 3.78 -4.92
N GLY A 39 -2.14 2.77 -4.07
CA GLY A 39 -3.06 2.43 -2.98
C GLY A 39 -4.39 1.85 -3.46
N LYS A 40 -4.57 1.62 -4.77
CA LYS A 40 -5.84 1.10 -5.30
C LYS A 40 -6.10 -0.31 -4.81
N ILE A 41 -7.31 -0.53 -4.29
CA ILE A 41 -7.81 -1.85 -3.95
C ILE A 41 -8.18 -2.58 -5.26
N LEU A 42 -7.52 -3.73 -5.49
CA LEU A 42 -7.75 -4.58 -6.65
C LEU A 42 -8.75 -5.69 -6.36
N PHE A 43 -8.73 -6.20 -5.13
CA PHE A 43 -9.63 -7.23 -4.62
C PHE A 43 -9.94 -6.97 -3.15
N GLU A 44 -11.17 -7.23 -2.74
CA GLU A 44 -11.56 -7.20 -1.33
C GLU A 44 -12.58 -8.28 -1.01
N LYS A 45 -12.44 -8.88 0.17
CA LYS A 45 -13.41 -9.78 0.80
C LYS A 45 -13.38 -9.53 2.29
N ASN A 46 -14.47 -9.01 2.85
CA ASN A 46 -14.56 -8.69 4.29
C ASN A 46 -13.36 -7.86 4.82
N LYS A 47 -12.83 -6.92 4.03
CA LYS A 47 -11.55 -6.26 4.30
C LYS A 47 -11.50 -5.48 5.63
N ASP A 48 -12.65 -4.97 6.07
CA ASP A 48 -12.79 -4.16 7.28
C ASP A 48 -13.30 -4.98 8.50
N LYS A 49 -13.49 -6.30 8.33
CA LYS A 49 -13.89 -7.19 9.42
C LYS A 49 -12.73 -7.34 10.41
N LYS A 50 -12.98 -7.03 11.68
CA LYS A 50 -12.01 -7.22 12.77
C LYS A 50 -11.66 -8.69 12.94
N THR A 51 -10.37 -8.95 13.06
CA THR A 51 -9.79 -10.28 13.28
C THR A 51 -8.60 -10.20 14.23
N TYR A 52 -8.16 -11.32 14.77
CA TYR A 52 -6.91 -11.41 15.50
C TYR A 52 -5.75 -11.52 14.48
N PRO A 53 -4.83 -10.53 14.45
CA PRO A 53 -3.74 -10.52 13.48
C PRO A 53 -2.69 -11.61 13.72
N ALA A 54 -2.68 -12.22 14.89
CA ALA A 54 -1.65 -13.17 15.31
C ALA A 54 -0.25 -12.56 15.07
N SER A 55 0.74 -13.35 14.65
CA SER A 55 2.09 -12.85 14.41
C SER A 55 2.23 -11.84 13.25
N MET A 56 1.16 -11.49 12.53
CA MET A 56 1.20 -10.32 11.63
C MET A 56 1.31 -8.99 12.41
N THR A 57 0.93 -8.98 13.70
CA THR A 57 1.24 -7.89 14.65
C THR A 57 2.71 -7.47 14.63
N LYS A 58 3.63 -8.42 14.41
CA LYS A 58 5.07 -8.19 14.40
C LYS A 58 5.54 -7.25 13.28
N ILE A 59 4.71 -7.01 12.26
CA ILE A 59 4.99 -5.96 11.26
C ILE A 59 5.05 -4.60 11.96
N MET A 60 4.15 -4.31 12.91
CA MET A 60 4.19 -3.08 13.69
C MET A 60 5.37 -3.06 14.66
N THR A 61 5.69 -4.18 15.30
CA THR A 61 6.87 -4.28 16.17
C THR A 61 8.16 -3.93 15.42
N VAL A 62 8.32 -4.46 14.21
CA VAL A 62 9.46 -4.14 13.32
C VAL A 62 9.41 -2.69 12.86
N LEU A 63 8.23 -2.16 12.52
CA LEU A 63 8.07 -0.77 12.12
C LEU A 63 8.58 0.20 13.19
N ILE A 64 8.26 0.00 14.46
CA ILE A 64 8.76 0.84 15.57
C ILE A 64 10.29 0.81 15.65
N VAL A 65 10.92 -0.35 15.44
CA VAL A 65 12.38 -0.46 15.39
C VAL A 65 12.94 0.30 14.18
N PHE A 66 12.36 0.12 12.99
CA PHE A 66 12.78 0.80 11.78
C PHE A 66 12.70 2.34 11.89
N GLU A 67 11.67 2.87 12.56
CA GLU A 67 11.58 4.30 12.85
C GLU A 67 12.72 4.81 13.71
N LYS A 68 13.10 4.03 14.73
CA LYS A 68 14.23 4.39 15.61
C LYS A 68 15.57 4.30 14.90
N LEU A 69 15.74 3.35 14.00
CA LEU A 69 16.90 3.28 13.11
C LEU A 69 16.96 4.48 12.16
N ALA A 70 15.81 4.85 11.55
CA ALA A 70 15.74 5.95 10.60
C ALA A 70 16.00 7.34 11.23
N ASN A 71 15.57 7.54 12.47
CA ASN A 71 15.81 8.80 13.19
C ASN A 71 17.15 8.83 13.99
N GLY A 72 17.96 7.76 13.91
CA GLY A 72 19.27 7.68 14.53
C GLY A 72 19.25 7.47 16.05
N THR A 73 18.10 7.21 16.67
CA THR A 73 18.03 6.89 18.11
C THR A 73 18.38 5.45 18.43
N LEU A 74 18.57 4.62 17.40
CA LEU A 74 18.98 3.22 17.48
C LEU A 74 19.88 2.90 16.29
N THR A 75 20.79 1.96 16.46
CA THR A 75 21.60 1.37 15.39
C THR A 75 21.38 -0.15 15.34
N LEU A 76 21.72 -0.78 14.22
CA LEU A 76 21.64 -2.25 14.08
C LEU A 76 22.63 -2.99 15.00
N ASP A 77 23.72 -2.33 15.39
CA ASP A 77 24.77 -2.88 16.26
C ASP A 77 24.48 -2.68 17.75
N ASP A 78 23.51 -1.82 18.11
CA ASP A 78 23.09 -1.67 19.50
C ASP A 78 22.63 -3.01 20.07
N LYS A 79 22.88 -3.20 21.36
CA LYS A 79 22.58 -4.46 22.03
C LYS A 79 21.48 -4.28 23.06
N PHE A 80 20.56 -5.20 23.08
CA PHE A 80 19.45 -5.26 24.02
C PHE A 80 19.62 -6.39 25.00
N LEU A 81 19.47 -6.09 26.30
CA LEU A 81 19.56 -7.06 27.37
C LEU A 81 18.31 -7.94 27.40
N VAL A 82 18.52 -9.25 27.52
CA VAL A 82 17.45 -10.24 27.65
C VAL A 82 17.02 -10.35 29.11
N SER A 83 15.77 -9.99 29.40
CA SER A 83 15.16 -10.15 30.71
C SER A 83 14.80 -11.61 31.01
N GLU A 84 14.61 -11.92 32.30
CA GLU A 84 14.09 -13.21 32.74
C GLU A 84 12.70 -13.51 32.13
N ARG A 85 11.85 -12.47 31.99
CA ARG A 85 10.54 -12.59 31.35
C ARG A 85 10.65 -12.98 29.87
N ALA A 86 11.48 -12.30 29.09
CA ALA A 86 11.68 -12.63 27.69
C ALA A 86 12.24 -14.04 27.51
N TRP A 87 13.20 -14.44 28.36
CA TRP A 87 13.78 -15.79 28.33
C TRP A 87 12.76 -16.88 28.69
N LYS A 88 11.84 -16.63 29.62
CA LYS A 88 10.80 -17.58 30.03
C LYS A 88 9.67 -17.71 29.01
N GLU A 89 9.54 -16.74 28.08
CA GLU A 89 8.50 -16.79 27.06
C GLU A 89 8.78 -17.89 26.04
N ARG A 90 8.11 -19.01 26.22
CA ARG A 90 8.26 -20.21 25.40
C ARG A 90 7.00 -20.55 24.61
N GLU A 91 5.92 -19.78 24.79
CA GLU A 91 4.67 -20.03 24.09
C GLU A 91 4.77 -19.62 22.63
N GLY A 92 4.43 -20.51 21.74
CA GLY A 92 4.41 -20.28 20.28
C GLY A 92 5.79 -20.39 19.65
N SER A 93 6.27 -19.30 19.05
CA SER A 93 7.51 -19.26 18.29
C SER A 93 8.62 -18.55 19.08
N SER A 94 9.81 -19.11 19.10
CA SER A 94 10.96 -18.59 19.83
C SER A 94 12.19 -18.44 18.93
N MET A 95 12.99 -17.42 19.18
CA MET A 95 14.35 -17.26 18.70
C MET A 95 15.34 -18.03 19.60
N PHE A 96 14.90 -18.42 20.82
CA PHE A 96 15.69 -19.03 21.88
C PHE A 96 16.73 -18.10 22.49
N VAL A 97 16.28 -16.90 22.90
CA VAL A 97 17.11 -15.95 23.62
C VAL A 97 17.55 -16.51 24.99
N GLU A 98 18.76 -16.14 25.43
CA GLU A 98 19.32 -16.57 26.71
C GLU A 98 19.29 -15.41 27.71
N ILE A 99 18.89 -15.70 28.98
CA ILE A 99 18.83 -14.71 30.04
C ILE A 99 20.18 -14.00 30.24
N ASP A 100 20.14 -12.72 30.60
CA ASP A 100 21.30 -11.87 30.88
C ASP A 100 22.28 -11.73 29.69
N LYS A 101 21.92 -12.20 28.50
CA LYS A 101 22.69 -11.94 27.27
C LYS A 101 22.26 -10.64 26.63
N GLU A 102 23.23 -10.01 26.01
CA GLU A 102 23.00 -8.86 25.13
C GLU A 102 22.96 -9.33 23.66
N ILE A 103 21.88 -8.98 22.95
CA ILE A 103 21.66 -9.39 21.55
C ILE A 103 21.57 -8.14 20.68
N ARG A 104 22.27 -8.14 19.54
CA ARG A 104 22.21 -7.04 18.57
C ARG A 104 20.79 -6.84 18.06
N VAL A 105 20.43 -5.59 17.84
CA VAL A 105 19.13 -5.21 17.27
C VAL A 105 18.88 -5.91 15.92
N GLU A 106 19.91 -6.01 15.08
CA GLU A 106 19.82 -6.70 13.79
C GLU A 106 19.44 -8.19 13.93
N ASP A 107 20.03 -8.88 14.91
CA ASP A 107 19.74 -10.31 15.16
C ASP A 107 18.32 -10.48 15.75
N LEU A 108 17.91 -9.57 16.63
CA LEU A 108 16.53 -9.56 17.14
C LEU A 108 15.52 -9.33 16.02
N LEU A 109 15.78 -8.42 15.08
CA LEU A 109 14.92 -8.20 13.91
C LEU A 109 14.80 -9.48 13.08
N ARG A 110 15.91 -10.18 12.80
CA ARG A 110 15.86 -11.49 12.11
C ARG A 110 15.07 -12.51 12.91
N GLY A 111 15.28 -12.57 14.22
CA GLY A 111 14.51 -13.44 15.12
C GLY A 111 13.00 -13.17 15.03
N VAL A 112 12.57 -11.90 15.00
CA VAL A 112 11.17 -11.50 14.86
C VAL A 112 10.61 -11.83 13.48
N ILE A 113 11.35 -11.53 12.42
CA ILE A 113 10.89 -11.63 11.03
C ILE A 113 10.90 -13.08 10.56
N VAL A 114 12.05 -13.74 10.63
CA VAL A 114 12.27 -15.08 10.07
C VAL A 114 11.69 -16.16 10.98
N GLN A 115 12.10 -16.18 12.24
CA GLN A 115 11.71 -17.20 13.21
C GLN A 115 10.36 -16.90 13.86
N SER A 116 9.88 -15.66 13.75
CA SER A 116 8.66 -15.18 14.41
C SER A 116 8.75 -15.22 15.95
N GLY A 117 9.97 -15.04 16.52
CA GLY A 117 10.27 -15.16 17.94
C GLY A 117 9.41 -14.22 18.80
N ASN A 118 8.65 -14.79 19.73
CA ASN A 118 7.90 -14.00 20.71
C ASN A 118 8.84 -13.43 21.77
N ASP A 119 9.81 -14.21 22.18
CA ASP A 119 10.92 -13.83 23.06
C ASP A 119 11.67 -12.61 22.53
N ALA A 120 12.08 -12.63 21.27
CA ALA A 120 12.75 -11.49 20.61
C ALA A 120 11.86 -10.22 20.59
N CYS A 121 10.55 -10.37 20.39
CA CYS A 121 9.61 -9.24 20.46
C CYS A 121 9.57 -8.62 21.87
N ILE A 122 9.59 -9.45 22.91
CA ILE A 122 9.57 -8.98 24.31
C ILE A 122 10.87 -8.26 24.62
N VAL A 123 12.04 -8.81 24.21
CA VAL A 123 13.33 -8.12 24.36
C VAL A 123 13.29 -6.73 23.73
N ILE A 124 12.82 -6.63 22.48
CA ILE A 124 12.68 -5.34 21.79
C ILE A 124 11.74 -4.39 22.58
N ALA A 125 10.57 -4.87 22.97
CA ALA A 125 9.57 -4.07 23.65
C ALA A 125 10.07 -3.50 24.98
N GLU A 126 10.72 -4.33 25.79
CA GLU A 126 11.23 -3.94 27.10
C GLU A 126 12.41 -2.96 27.00
N ASN A 127 13.34 -3.18 26.08
CA ASN A 127 14.48 -2.27 25.90
C ASN A 127 14.09 -0.92 25.26
N ILE A 128 13.06 -0.89 24.41
CA ILE A 128 12.62 0.36 23.78
C ILE A 128 11.67 1.17 24.66
N ALA A 129 10.77 0.52 25.39
CA ALA A 129 9.68 1.20 26.11
C ALA A 129 9.63 0.86 27.62
N GLY A 130 10.60 0.12 28.13
CA GLY A 130 10.68 -0.33 29.54
C GLY A 130 9.71 -1.47 29.86
N THR A 131 8.54 -1.54 29.22
CA THR A 131 7.56 -2.62 29.36
C THR A 131 6.87 -2.94 28.05
N GLU A 132 6.42 -4.19 27.87
CA GLU A 132 5.63 -4.55 26.68
C GLU A 132 4.30 -3.81 26.61
N THR A 133 3.70 -3.46 27.76
CA THR A 133 2.46 -2.66 27.79
C THR A 133 2.68 -1.24 27.24
N ALA A 134 3.78 -0.59 27.63
CA ALA A 134 4.14 0.72 27.10
C ALA A 134 4.47 0.63 25.58
N PHE A 135 5.15 -0.44 25.17
CA PHE A 135 5.44 -0.68 23.75
C PHE A 135 4.16 -0.91 22.93
N ALA A 136 3.21 -1.69 23.45
CA ALA A 136 1.92 -1.92 22.79
C ALA A 136 1.09 -0.63 22.64
N LYS A 137 1.18 0.28 23.62
CA LYS A 137 0.60 1.62 23.50
C LYS A 137 1.29 2.39 22.36
N MET A 138 2.61 2.39 22.31
CA MET A 138 3.38 3.02 21.22
C MET A 138 2.98 2.46 19.85
N MET A 139 2.81 1.13 19.72
CA MET A 139 2.32 0.48 18.49
C MET A 139 0.93 0.98 18.09
N THR A 140 0.01 1.14 19.06
CA THR A 140 -1.36 1.62 18.80
C THR A 140 -1.36 3.08 18.40
N ASP A 141 -0.61 3.94 19.11
CA ASP A 141 -0.48 5.37 18.79
C ASP A 141 0.08 5.56 17.36
N LYS A 142 1.13 4.78 16.99
CA LYS A 142 1.66 4.77 15.62
C LYS A 142 0.63 4.27 14.61
N GLY A 143 -0.14 3.26 14.95
CA GLY A 143 -1.24 2.79 14.11
C GLY A 143 -2.25 3.89 13.78
N ILE A 144 -2.64 4.70 14.77
CA ILE A 144 -3.52 5.86 14.58
C ILE A 144 -2.87 6.90 13.67
N GLU A 145 -1.60 7.23 13.93
CA GLU A 145 -0.82 8.21 13.14
C GLU A 145 -0.78 7.85 11.65
N ILE A 146 -0.54 6.58 11.33
CA ILE A 146 -0.47 6.10 9.94
C ILE A 146 -1.83 5.75 9.33
N GLY A 147 -2.93 6.00 10.04
CA GLY A 147 -4.30 5.89 9.55
C GLY A 147 -4.95 4.51 9.67
N LEU A 148 -4.47 3.64 10.56
CA LEU A 148 -5.16 2.37 10.88
C LEU A 148 -6.43 2.66 11.69
N LYS A 149 -7.59 2.38 11.10
CA LYS A 149 -8.89 2.77 11.68
C LYS A 149 -9.49 1.73 12.61
N ASN A 150 -9.14 0.47 12.41
CA ASN A 150 -9.75 -0.67 13.09
C ASN A 150 -8.70 -1.59 13.72
N THR A 151 -7.63 -1.00 14.29
CA THR A 151 -6.51 -1.73 14.86
C THR A 151 -6.23 -1.27 16.28
N ASN A 152 -5.96 -2.24 17.16
CA ASN A 152 -5.48 -2.01 18.50
C ASN A 152 -4.49 -3.11 18.89
N PHE A 153 -3.33 -2.72 19.37
CA PHE A 153 -2.29 -3.63 19.82
C PHE A 153 -2.25 -3.68 21.36
N THR A 154 -2.14 -4.88 21.91
CA THR A 154 -2.04 -5.10 23.38
C THR A 154 -0.74 -5.79 23.79
N ASN A 155 0.04 -6.26 22.82
CA ASN A 155 1.35 -6.87 23.01
C ASN A 155 2.18 -6.76 21.71
N SER A 156 3.46 -7.02 21.84
CA SER A 156 4.44 -6.95 20.72
C SER A 156 4.42 -8.19 19.82
N THR A 157 3.84 -9.27 20.29
CA THR A 157 3.96 -10.62 19.71
C THR A 157 2.81 -11.02 18.81
N GLY A 158 1.60 -10.50 19.08
CA GLY A 158 0.34 -10.94 18.49
C GLY A 158 -0.25 -12.18 19.16
N MET A 159 0.22 -12.53 20.37
CA MET A 159 -0.43 -13.54 21.19
C MET A 159 -1.87 -13.13 21.51
N HIS A 160 -2.72 -14.15 21.70
CA HIS A 160 -4.15 -13.91 21.83
C HIS A 160 -4.51 -13.02 23.01
N ASN A 161 -5.15 -11.91 22.70
CA ASN A 161 -5.86 -11.06 23.64
C ASN A 161 -7.13 -10.55 22.94
N PRO A 162 -8.32 -10.59 23.57
CA PRO A 162 -9.56 -10.11 22.95
C PRO A 162 -9.51 -8.67 22.44
N LYS A 163 -8.65 -7.83 23.05
CA LYS A 163 -8.45 -6.44 22.68
C LYS A 163 -7.33 -6.25 21.64
N ASN A 164 -6.60 -7.31 21.24
CA ASN A 164 -5.59 -7.27 20.17
C ASN A 164 -6.25 -7.63 18.85
N TYR A 165 -6.65 -6.64 18.07
CA TYR A 165 -7.35 -6.83 16.81
C TYR A 165 -6.84 -5.91 15.70
N SER A 166 -7.06 -6.32 14.48
CA SER A 166 -6.83 -5.53 13.27
C SER A 166 -7.81 -5.94 12.17
N THR A 167 -7.64 -5.39 10.97
CA THR A 167 -8.31 -5.83 9.74
C THR A 167 -7.27 -6.17 8.68
N VAL A 168 -7.62 -6.95 7.67
CA VAL A 168 -6.69 -7.21 6.56
C VAL A 168 -6.37 -5.93 5.79
N TYR A 169 -7.29 -4.95 5.77
CA TYR A 169 -7.04 -3.64 5.16
C TYR A 169 -6.04 -2.81 5.95
N ASP A 170 -6.20 -2.68 7.27
CA ASP A 170 -5.25 -1.97 8.11
C ASP A 170 -3.84 -2.60 8.05
N LEU A 171 -3.77 -3.94 8.03
CA LEU A 171 -2.50 -4.66 7.85
C LEU A 171 -1.86 -4.39 6.47
N ALA A 172 -2.67 -4.19 5.42
CA ALA A 172 -2.15 -3.82 4.10
C ALA A 172 -1.60 -2.38 4.09
N ILE A 173 -2.30 -1.43 4.74
CA ILE A 173 -1.81 -0.05 4.93
C ILE A 173 -0.52 -0.04 5.76
N LEU A 174 -0.46 -0.79 6.87
CA LEU A 174 0.75 -0.94 7.67
C LEU A 174 1.92 -1.49 6.84
N SER A 175 1.66 -2.52 6.04
CA SER A 175 2.68 -3.12 5.16
C SER A 175 3.17 -2.13 4.10
N GLN A 176 2.25 -1.39 3.47
CA GLN A 176 2.57 -0.36 2.49
C GLN A 176 3.40 0.77 3.11
N TYR A 177 3.01 1.24 4.30
CA TYR A 177 3.74 2.28 5.02
C TYR A 177 5.17 1.85 5.34
N LEU A 178 5.35 0.63 5.89
CA LEU A 178 6.67 0.08 6.21
C LEU A 178 7.56 -0.01 4.97
N ILE A 179 7.06 -0.56 3.87
CA ILE A 179 7.81 -0.73 2.62
C ILE A 179 8.23 0.62 2.03
N ASN A 180 7.32 1.60 2.00
CA ASN A 180 7.56 2.88 1.35
C ASN A 180 8.50 3.79 2.17
N ASN A 181 8.46 3.72 3.50
CA ASN A 181 9.21 4.63 4.36
C ASN A 181 10.55 4.05 4.84
N PHE A 182 10.73 2.72 4.80
CA PHE A 182 11.93 2.05 5.29
C PHE A 182 12.52 1.04 4.29
N PRO A 183 12.68 1.41 3.01
CA PRO A 183 13.16 0.49 1.98
C PRO A 183 14.57 -0.03 2.27
N GLN A 184 15.41 0.73 2.99
CA GLN A 184 16.78 0.35 3.36
C GLN A 184 16.86 -0.86 4.29
N HIS A 185 15.82 -1.11 5.10
CA HIS A 185 15.75 -2.22 6.06
C HIS A 185 14.77 -3.32 5.62
N TYR A 186 13.97 -3.05 4.59
CA TYR A 186 12.90 -3.96 4.15
C TYR A 186 13.42 -5.31 3.66
N HIS A 187 14.65 -5.37 3.16
CA HIS A 187 15.29 -6.62 2.68
C HIS A 187 15.27 -7.75 3.71
N LEU A 188 15.28 -7.43 5.02
CA LEU A 188 15.21 -8.42 6.11
C LEU A 188 13.96 -9.31 6.02
N PHE A 189 12.84 -8.80 5.47
CA PHE A 189 11.61 -9.59 5.29
C PHE A 189 11.74 -10.65 4.20
N GLY A 190 12.69 -10.50 3.28
CA GLY A 190 12.99 -11.46 2.21
C GLY A 190 13.94 -12.56 2.62
N GLU A 191 14.56 -12.49 3.80
CA GLU A 191 15.49 -13.52 4.28
C GLU A 191 14.74 -14.85 4.48
N THR A 192 15.30 -15.93 3.92
CA THR A 192 14.66 -17.24 3.89
C THR A 192 14.97 -18.09 5.11
N GLU A 193 16.10 -17.85 5.77
CA GLU A 193 16.52 -18.58 6.97
C GLU A 193 17.39 -17.69 7.85
N PHE A 194 17.48 -18.03 9.12
CA PHE A 194 18.32 -17.39 10.10
C PHE A 194 18.76 -18.42 11.15
N GLU A 195 20.08 -18.47 11.40
CA GLU A 195 20.65 -19.31 12.44
C GLU A 195 20.91 -18.47 13.69
N TRP A 196 20.45 -18.95 14.83
CA TRP A 196 20.71 -18.38 16.14
C TRP A 196 20.99 -19.48 17.16
N SER A 197 22.05 -19.34 17.97
CA SER A 197 22.46 -20.34 18.96
C SER A 197 22.58 -21.76 18.40
N GLY A 198 23.13 -21.91 17.17
CA GLY A 198 23.26 -23.18 16.47
C GLY A 198 21.96 -23.77 15.96
N ILE A 199 20.85 -23.05 16.04
CA ILE A 199 19.54 -23.49 15.54
C ILE A 199 19.17 -22.71 14.28
N ASN A 200 19.22 -23.37 13.12
CA ASN A 200 18.76 -22.79 11.87
C ASN A 200 17.25 -22.93 11.74
N GLN A 201 16.54 -21.81 11.56
CA GLN A 201 15.10 -21.77 11.32
C GLN A 201 14.78 -21.10 9.99
N ARG A 202 13.85 -21.70 9.25
CA ARG A 202 13.40 -21.17 7.96
C ARG A 202 12.26 -20.17 8.13
N ASN A 203 12.21 -19.16 7.24
CA ASN A 203 11.11 -18.24 7.19
C ASN A 203 9.79 -18.98 6.89
N ARG A 204 8.74 -18.66 7.64
CA ARG A 204 7.43 -19.32 7.54
C ARG A 204 6.58 -18.84 6.37
N ASN A 205 7.02 -17.77 5.69
CA ASN A 205 6.40 -17.32 4.45
C ASN A 205 6.84 -18.23 3.29
N SER A 206 6.06 -19.27 3.02
CA SER A 206 6.37 -20.26 1.98
C SER A 206 6.40 -19.67 0.55
N LEU A 207 5.91 -18.43 0.35
CA LEU A 207 5.94 -17.79 -0.97
C LEU A 207 7.34 -17.29 -1.34
N LEU A 208 8.21 -17.02 -0.36
CA LEU A 208 9.61 -16.65 -0.59
C LEU A 208 10.39 -17.72 -1.39
N TYR A 209 9.94 -18.98 -1.32
CA TYR A 209 10.58 -20.13 -1.99
C TYR A 209 9.99 -20.44 -3.37
N LYS A 210 9.04 -19.61 -3.88
CA LYS A 210 8.27 -19.95 -5.09
C LYS A 210 8.69 -19.19 -6.37
N ASN A 211 9.77 -18.46 -6.33
CA ASN A 211 10.25 -17.67 -7.47
C ASN A 211 9.12 -16.88 -8.19
N MET A 212 8.36 -16.11 -7.41
CA MET A 212 7.24 -15.30 -7.91
C MET A 212 7.36 -13.82 -7.49
N GLY A 213 8.59 -13.34 -7.29
CA GLY A 213 8.88 -11.96 -6.90
C GLY A 213 8.46 -11.59 -5.47
N VAL A 214 8.11 -12.55 -4.62
CA VAL A 214 7.74 -12.30 -3.23
C VAL A 214 9.00 -11.97 -2.41
N ASP A 215 8.94 -10.86 -1.67
CA ASP A 215 10.04 -10.32 -0.86
C ASP A 215 9.62 -10.00 0.59
N GLY A 216 8.46 -10.46 1.02
CA GLY A 216 7.92 -10.26 2.38
C GLY A 216 6.49 -10.75 2.51
N LEU A 217 5.81 -10.52 3.62
CA LEU A 217 6.24 -9.94 4.89
C LEU A 217 6.11 -10.96 6.02
N LYS A 218 4.87 -11.22 6.48
CA LYS A 218 4.68 -11.96 7.74
C LYS A 218 3.49 -12.88 7.73
N THR A 219 3.69 -14.08 8.24
CA THR A 219 2.61 -15.06 8.52
C THR A 219 2.02 -14.84 9.90
N GLY A 220 0.75 -15.23 10.08
CA GLY A 220 0.08 -15.32 11.37
C GLY A 220 -0.70 -16.62 11.49
N HIS A 221 -0.90 -17.12 12.71
CA HIS A 221 -1.81 -18.22 13.02
C HIS A 221 -2.27 -18.14 14.47
N LEU A 222 -3.57 -18.22 14.65
CA LEU A 222 -4.24 -18.51 15.92
C LEU A 222 -5.43 -19.43 15.63
N SER A 223 -5.73 -20.35 16.51
CA SER A 223 -6.87 -21.26 16.35
C SER A 223 -8.20 -20.52 16.12
N LYS A 224 -8.35 -19.32 16.71
CA LYS A 224 -9.56 -18.48 16.60
C LYS A 224 -9.67 -17.69 15.30
N SER A 225 -8.56 -17.39 14.62
CA SER A 225 -8.56 -16.59 13.40
C SER A 225 -8.00 -17.30 12.18
N GLY A 226 -7.62 -18.57 12.31
CA GLY A 226 -7.04 -19.37 11.22
C GLY A 226 -5.63 -18.91 10.81
N TYR A 227 -5.21 -19.32 9.62
CA TYR A 227 -3.91 -18.97 9.05
C TYR A 227 -4.01 -17.69 8.23
N GLY A 228 -3.07 -16.78 8.43
CA GLY A 228 -2.97 -15.52 7.71
C GLY A 228 -1.59 -15.28 7.11
N LEU A 229 -1.55 -14.40 6.11
CA LEU A 229 -0.33 -13.92 5.48
C LEU A 229 -0.53 -12.48 4.99
N ALA A 230 0.35 -11.58 5.40
CA ALA A 230 0.64 -10.36 4.71
C ALA A 230 1.82 -10.62 3.78
N ALA A 231 1.60 -10.54 2.47
CA ALA A 231 2.59 -10.79 1.44
C ALA A 231 2.80 -9.56 0.57
N SER A 232 4.03 -9.36 0.11
CA SER A 232 4.39 -8.39 -0.91
C SER A 232 5.17 -9.08 -2.00
N ALA A 233 4.93 -8.69 -3.24
CA ALA A 233 5.67 -9.18 -4.39
C ALA A 233 5.94 -8.05 -5.38
N VAL A 234 7.05 -8.15 -6.13
CA VAL A 234 7.43 -7.22 -7.18
C VAL A 234 7.57 -7.97 -8.51
N GLU A 235 6.92 -7.45 -9.54
CA GLU A 235 7.06 -7.90 -10.92
C GLU A 235 7.09 -6.67 -11.83
N ASN A 236 8.09 -6.56 -12.71
CA ASN A 236 8.25 -5.45 -13.66
C ASN A 236 8.15 -4.05 -12.99
N ASN A 237 8.87 -3.85 -11.89
CA ASN A 237 8.87 -2.61 -11.08
C ASN A 237 7.52 -2.23 -10.48
N ARG A 238 6.56 -3.12 -10.49
CA ARG A 238 5.26 -2.95 -9.86
C ARG A 238 5.17 -3.81 -8.62
N ARG A 239 4.74 -3.21 -7.50
CA ARG A 239 4.57 -3.90 -6.23
C ARG A 239 3.10 -4.11 -5.91
N ILE A 240 2.76 -5.34 -5.55
CA ILE A 240 1.44 -5.73 -5.04
C ILE A 240 1.57 -6.18 -3.59
N ILE A 241 0.66 -5.72 -2.75
CA ILE A 241 0.51 -6.19 -1.37
C ILE A 241 -0.81 -6.96 -1.27
N SER A 242 -0.74 -8.18 -0.71
CA SER A 242 -1.90 -9.03 -0.47
C SER A 242 -1.93 -9.44 1.00
N VAL A 243 -3.01 -9.12 1.69
CA VAL A 243 -3.23 -9.58 3.07
C VAL A 243 -4.48 -10.45 3.10
N ALA A 244 -4.33 -11.68 3.56
CA ALA A 244 -5.43 -12.62 3.70
C ALA A 244 -5.36 -13.36 5.04
N ASN A 245 -6.52 -13.62 5.65
CA ASN A 245 -6.63 -14.32 6.94
C ASN A 245 -7.86 -15.23 6.96
N GLY A 246 -7.84 -16.23 7.85
CA GLY A 246 -8.93 -17.19 7.98
C GLY A 246 -8.79 -18.44 7.12
N PHE A 247 -7.61 -18.72 6.59
CA PHE A 247 -7.39 -20.01 5.91
C PHE A 247 -7.38 -21.16 6.92
N VAL A 248 -7.89 -22.31 6.49
CA VAL A 248 -7.99 -23.51 7.34
C VAL A 248 -6.66 -24.26 7.53
N SER A 249 -5.65 -23.97 6.69
CA SER A 249 -4.33 -24.62 6.79
C SER A 249 -3.21 -23.76 6.19
N GLN A 250 -1.96 -24.11 6.54
CA GLN A 250 -0.76 -23.47 5.93
C GLN A 250 -0.73 -23.68 4.40
N GLN A 251 -1.13 -24.86 3.94
CA GLN A 251 -1.18 -25.17 2.50
C GLN A 251 -2.20 -24.27 1.80
N LYS A 252 -3.42 -24.13 2.35
CA LYS A 252 -4.45 -23.26 1.80
C LYS A 252 -4.03 -21.80 1.81
N ARG A 253 -3.39 -21.34 2.90
CA ARG A 253 -2.78 -20.00 2.97
C ARG A 253 -1.78 -19.76 1.84
N SER A 254 -0.84 -20.71 1.64
CA SER A 254 0.17 -20.62 0.58
C SER A 254 -0.47 -20.56 -0.82
N GLN A 255 -1.42 -21.44 -1.11
CA GLN A 255 -2.10 -21.54 -2.40
C GLN A 255 -2.98 -20.30 -2.66
N GLY A 256 -3.80 -19.91 -1.66
CA GLY A 256 -4.71 -18.78 -1.79
C GLY A 256 -3.98 -17.44 -1.97
N SER A 257 -2.93 -17.17 -1.15
CA SER A 257 -2.14 -15.95 -1.27
C SER A 257 -1.35 -15.91 -2.59
N SER A 258 -0.80 -17.02 -3.04
CA SER A 258 -0.14 -17.14 -4.35
C SER A 258 -1.10 -16.79 -5.51
N ARG A 259 -2.34 -17.35 -5.48
CA ARG A 259 -3.37 -17.07 -6.50
C ARG A 259 -3.74 -15.57 -6.54
N LEU A 260 -3.92 -14.94 -5.38
CA LEU A 260 -4.26 -13.51 -5.30
C LEU A 260 -3.18 -12.62 -5.92
N LEU A 261 -1.89 -12.87 -5.62
CA LEU A 261 -0.78 -12.12 -6.19
C LEU A 261 -0.67 -12.34 -7.71
N THR A 262 -0.67 -13.60 -8.18
CA THR A 262 -0.60 -13.91 -9.61
C THR A 262 -1.74 -13.30 -10.39
N TRP A 263 -2.98 -13.33 -9.84
CA TRP A 263 -4.14 -12.71 -10.45
C TRP A 263 -3.96 -11.20 -10.58
N ALA A 264 -3.47 -10.52 -9.52
CA ALA A 264 -3.30 -9.07 -9.54
C ALA A 264 -2.26 -8.62 -10.58
N PHE A 265 -1.15 -9.35 -10.74
CA PHE A 265 -0.16 -9.06 -11.79
C PHE A 265 -0.69 -9.36 -13.20
N ARG A 266 -1.49 -10.42 -13.35
CA ARG A 266 -2.06 -10.79 -14.64
C ARG A 266 -3.13 -9.82 -15.10
N GLU A 267 -4.04 -9.38 -14.22
CA GLU A 267 -5.24 -8.64 -14.61
C GLU A 267 -5.07 -7.13 -14.62
N PHE A 268 -4.13 -6.59 -13.84
CA PHE A 268 -3.97 -5.13 -13.68
C PHE A 268 -2.60 -4.66 -14.13
N ASP A 269 -2.54 -3.36 -14.47
CA ASP A 269 -1.31 -2.67 -14.83
C ASP A 269 -1.34 -1.24 -14.30
N ASN A 270 -0.16 -0.63 -14.15
CA ASN A 270 -0.01 0.78 -13.83
C ASN A 270 0.25 1.57 -15.10
N VAL A 271 -0.55 2.60 -15.33
CA VAL A 271 -0.38 3.53 -16.45
C VAL A 271 0.11 4.85 -15.91
N LYS A 272 1.30 5.27 -16.34
CA LYS A 272 1.81 6.60 -16.05
C LYS A 272 1.21 7.55 -17.08
N LEU A 273 0.43 8.53 -16.63
CA LEU A 273 -0.18 9.57 -17.46
C LEU A 273 0.76 10.75 -17.62
N PHE A 274 1.38 11.20 -16.52
CA PHE A 274 2.30 12.34 -16.51
C PHE A 274 3.48 12.08 -15.58
N ASN A 275 4.66 12.60 -15.95
CA ASN A 275 5.82 12.60 -15.07
C ASN A 275 5.72 13.78 -14.10
N LYS A 276 6.40 13.66 -12.96
CA LYS A 276 6.62 14.77 -12.04
C LYS A 276 7.15 15.99 -12.79
N ASP A 277 6.66 17.17 -12.45
CA ASP A 277 7.03 18.49 -12.98
C ASP A 277 6.78 18.67 -14.50
N SER A 278 6.16 17.69 -15.19
CA SER A 278 5.76 17.87 -16.59
C SER A 278 4.54 18.76 -16.72
N GLU A 279 4.49 19.56 -17.79
CA GLU A 279 3.29 20.32 -18.14
C GLU A 279 2.14 19.36 -18.48
N VAL A 280 0.98 19.58 -17.83
CA VAL A 280 -0.24 18.79 -18.04
C VAL A 280 -1.21 19.51 -18.98
N GLY A 281 -1.19 20.85 -18.99
CA GLY A 281 -2.02 21.67 -19.85
C GLY A 281 -2.16 23.11 -19.35
N LEU A 282 -3.18 23.78 -19.86
CA LEU A 282 -3.45 25.19 -19.56
C LEU A 282 -4.77 25.34 -18.78
N VAL A 283 -4.81 26.27 -17.86
CA VAL A 283 -6.03 26.64 -17.11
C VAL A 283 -6.27 28.14 -17.10
N LYS A 284 -7.54 28.53 -17.10
CA LYS A 284 -7.95 29.93 -16.95
C LYS A 284 -7.96 30.29 -15.46
N ILE A 285 -7.29 31.40 -15.11
CA ILE A 285 -7.27 31.96 -13.75
C ILE A 285 -8.03 33.29 -13.77
N LYS A 286 -9.04 33.39 -12.91
CA LYS A 286 -9.87 34.61 -12.84
C LYS A 286 -9.06 35.86 -12.45
N GLY A 287 -9.28 36.96 -13.13
CA GLY A 287 -8.60 38.22 -12.83
C GLY A 287 -7.10 38.24 -13.16
N ALA A 288 -6.60 37.30 -13.93
CA ALA A 288 -5.23 37.21 -14.38
C ALA A 288 -4.94 38.18 -15.53
N ASN A 289 -3.70 38.68 -15.60
CA ASN A 289 -3.22 39.50 -16.71
C ASN A 289 -2.97 38.72 -18.00
N LYS A 290 -2.81 37.40 -17.88
CA LYS A 290 -2.78 36.42 -19.00
C LYS A 290 -4.02 35.55 -18.91
N SER A 291 -4.61 35.22 -20.05
CA SER A 291 -5.84 34.48 -20.11
C SER A 291 -5.70 33.03 -19.58
N GLU A 292 -4.52 32.43 -19.68
CA GLU A 292 -4.24 31.06 -19.31
C GLU A 292 -2.89 30.95 -18.59
N SER A 293 -2.79 29.97 -17.70
CA SER A 293 -1.56 29.59 -17.01
C SER A 293 -1.29 28.10 -17.23
N ALA A 294 -0.03 27.78 -17.48
CA ALA A 294 0.41 26.40 -17.56
C ALA A 294 0.41 25.75 -16.18
N VAL A 295 -0.04 24.50 -16.11
CA VAL A 295 -0.10 23.68 -14.88
C VAL A 295 0.71 22.41 -15.01
N SER A 296 1.29 21.99 -13.90
CA SER A 296 2.06 20.76 -13.77
C SER A 296 1.62 19.94 -12.55
N THR A 297 2.27 18.82 -12.35
CA THR A 297 2.09 17.97 -11.16
C THR A 297 3.39 17.88 -10.37
N ASN A 298 3.32 17.89 -9.04
CA ASN A 298 4.48 17.76 -8.14
C ASN A 298 4.93 16.31 -7.89
N LYS A 299 4.27 15.35 -8.54
CA LYS A 299 4.57 13.90 -8.48
C LYS A 299 4.16 13.22 -9.78
N ASP A 300 4.67 12.03 -10.03
CA ASP A 300 4.18 11.19 -11.13
C ASP A 300 2.68 10.93 -10.97
N ILE A 301 1.92 11.06 -12.04
CA ILE A 301 0.51 10.68 -12.08
C ILE A 301 0.42 9.26 -12.63
N LEU A 302 0.23 8.31 -11.71
CA LEU A 302 -0.01 6.90 -11.99
C LEU A 302 -1.43 6.52 -11.66
N VAL A 303 -2.03 5.70 -12.51
CA VAL A 303 -3.33 5.05 -12.24
C VAL A 303 -3.20 3.55 -12.45
N THR A 304 -3.74 2.76 -11.53
CA THR A 304 -3.84 1.30 -11.70
C THR A 304 -5.16 0.97 -12.37
N VAL A 305 -5.12 0.20 -13.44
CA VAL A 305 -6.30 -0.17 -14.24
C VAL A 305 -6.29 -1.65 -14.58
N ALA A 306 -7.47 -2.23 -14.80
CA ALA A 306 -7.53 -3.52 -15.45
C ALA A 306 -6.92 -3.42 -16.85
N LYS A 307 -6.08 -4.37 -17.24
CA LYS A 307 -5.37 -4.35 -18.55
C LYS A 307 -6.34 -4.20 -19.71
N SER A 308 -7.55 -4.77 -19.60
CA SER A 308 -8.63 -4.64 -20.57
C SER A 308 -9.16 -3.20 -20.75
N LYS A 309 -8.91 -2.30 -19.79
CA LYS A 309 -9.37 -0.91 -19.80
C LYS A 309 -8.26 0.09 -20.10
N LYS A 310 -7.03 -0.35 -20.28
CA LYS A 310 -5.85 0.51 -20.43
C LYS A 310 -6.00 1.57 -21.53
N ASN A 311 -6.59 1.20 -22.66
CA ASN A 311 -6.80 2.09 -23.81
C ASN A 311 -8.08 2.94 -23.72
N ALA A 312 -8.84 2.81 -22.65
CA ALA A 312 -10.11 3.54 -22.44
C ALA A 312 -10.01 4.55 -21.29
N ILE A 313 -8.79 4.88 -20.86
CA ILE A 313 -8.55 5.93 -19.86
C ILE A 313 -8.75 7.27 -20.58
N ASP A 314 -9.56 8.14 -19.96
CA ASP A 314 -9.76 9.53 -20.36
C ASP A 314 -9.46 10.45 -19.18
N TYR A 315 -9.10 11.71 -19.47
CA TYR A 315 -8.87 12.69 -18.41
C TYR A 315 -9.26 14.10 -18.87
N LYS A 316 -9.59 14.93 -17.90
CA LYS A 316 -9.86 16.35 -18.12
C LYS A 316 -9.29 17.19 -16.97
N ILE A 317 -8.92 18.43 -17.28
CA ILE A 317 -8.47 19.41 -16.30
C ILE A 317 -9.70 20.18 -15.81
N ILE A 318 -9.90 20.21 -14.49
CA ILE A 318 -10.95 20.96 -13.82
C ILE A 318 -10.30 22.13 -13.08
N PRO A 319 -10.47 23.37 -13.56
CA PRO A 319 -9.95 24.55 -12.86
C PRO A 319 -10.59 24.71 -11.47
N ASN A 320 -9.79 24.96 -10.46
CA ASN A 320 -10.28 25.49 -9.20
C ASN A 320 -10.71 26.94 -9.45
N ASN A 321 -11.73 27.44 -8.74
CA ASN A 321 -12.16 28.84 -8.91
C ASN A 321 -11.13 29.87 -8.35
N THR A 322 -9.85 29.62 -8.60
CA THR A 322 -8.72 30.45 -8.14
C THR A 322 -8.70 31.80 -8.83
N VAL A 323 -8.40 32.85 -8.06
CA VAL A 323 -8.33 34.26 -8.53
C VAL A 323 -6.89 34.72 -8.40
N ALA A 324 -6.40 35.42 -9.43
CA ALA A 324 -5.06 36.07 -9.38
C ALA A 324 -4.96 37.12 -8.26
N PRO A 325 -3.77 37.30 -7.61
CA PRO A 325 -2.49 36.73 -8.01
C PRO A 325 -2.32 35.28 -7.54
N VAL A 326 -1.56 34.46 -8.30
CA VAL A 326 -1.18 33.08 -7.98
C VAL A 326 0.33 32.97 -8.06
N LYS A 327 0.93 32.23 -7.16
CA LYS A 327 2.37 31.91 -7.19
C LYS A 327 2.63 30.55 -7.85
N SER A 328 3.82 30.41 -8.40
CA SER A 328 4.32 29.10 -8.80
C SER A 328 4.26 28.12 -7.62
N GLY A 329 3.72 26.91 -7.85
CA GLY A 329 3.49 25.90 -6.82
C GLY A 329 2.10 25.92 -6.17
N ASP A 330 1.31 26.99 -6.34
CA ASP A 330 -0.06 27.02 -5.82
C ASP A 330 -0.96 26.05 -6.58
N THR A 331 -1.83 25.32 -5.87
CA THR A 331 -2.83 24.42 -6.47
C THR A 331 -3.95 25.22 -7.14
N VAL A 332 -4.07 25.12 -8.45
CA VAL A 332 -5.00 25.92 -9.26
C VAL A 332 -6.02 25.10 -10.05
N ALA A 333 -5.82 23.79 -10.16
CA ALA A 333 -6.72 22.89 -10.87
C ALA A 333 -6.62 21.47 -10.32
N GLN A 334 -7.49 20.60 -10.78
CA GLN A 334 -7.40 19.15 -10.60
C GLN A 334 -7.45 18.45 -11.96
N LEU A 335 -6.68 17.38 -12.09
CA LEU A 335 -6.81 16.40 -13.17
C LEU A 335 -7.82 15.34 -12.72
N GLU A 336 -8.97 15.28 -13.36
CA GLU A 336 -9.92 14.18 -13.22
C GLU A 336 -9.57 13.10 -14.23
N VAL A 337 -9.26 11.90 -13.72
CA VAL A 337 -8.98 10.73 -14.56
C VAL A 337 -10.15 9.77 -14.48
N ASN A 338 -10.72 9.47 -15.66
CA ASN A 338 -11.89 8.61 -15.82
C ASN A 338 -11.49 7.23 -16.35
N ILE A 339 -11.88 6.18 -15.62
CA ILE A 339 -11.71 4.79 -16.02
C ILE A 339 -13.13 4.20 -16.15
N PRO A 340 -13.48 3.56 -17.28
CA PRO A 340 -14.83 3.03 -17.49
C PRO A 340 -15.32 2.14 -16.34
N LYS A 341 -16.53 2.42 -15.82
CA LYS A 341 -17.18 1.72 -14.71
C LYS A 341 -16.44 1.82 -13.35
N GLU A 342 -15.62 2.84 -13.17
CA GLU A 342 -14.94 3.16 -11.90
C GLU A 342 -15.27 4.59 -11.49
N LYS A 343 -15.06 4.92 -10.20
CA LYS A 343 -15.16 6.30 -9.74
C LYS A 343 -13.98 7.09 -10.28
N PRO A 344 -14.15 8.35 -10.67
CA PRO A 344 -13.06 9.22 -11.07
C PRO A 344 -11.98 9.33 -10.00
N VAL A 345 -10.71 9.46 -10.44
CA VAL A 345 -9.57 9.73 -9.55
C VAL A 345 -9.09 11.15 -9.82
N TYR A 346 -8.78 11.90 -8.76
CA TYR A 346 -8.38 13.30 -8.83
C TYR A 346 -6.94 13.48 -8.39
N PHE A 347 -6.22 14.33 -9.13
CA PHE A 347 -4.84 14.74 -8.79
C PHE A 347 -4.76 16.25 -8.83
N ASP A 348 -4.15 16.84 -7.81
CA ASP A 348 -3.94 18.29 -7.77
C ASP A 348 -2.92 18.72 -8.83
N LEU A 349 -3.21 19.83 -9.50
CA LEU A 349 -2.34 20.47 -10.46
C LEU A 349 -1.93 21.85 -9.91
N ILE A 350 -0.63 22.14 -10.02
CA ILE A 350 0.00 23.36 -9.52
C ILE A 350 0.34 24.29 -10.68
N SER A 351 0.30 25.61 -10.41
CA SER A 351 0.77 26.62 -11.36
C SER A 351 2.27 26.50 -11.58
N ILE A 352 2.72 26.47 -12.83
CA ILE A 352 4.15 26.48 -13.16
C ILE A 352 4.77 27.86 -12.91
N ASN A 353 4.02 28.93 -13.19
CA ASN A 353 4.49 30.30 -13.17
C ASN A 353 3.70 31.15 -12.19
N ASP A 354 4.31 32.27 -11.79
CA ASP A 354 3.59 33.33 -11.12
C ASP A 354 2.57 33.98 -12.07
N VAL A 355 1.34 34.14 -11.61
CA VAL A 355 0.25 34.76 -12.36
C VAL A 355 -0.13 36.07 -11.66
N LYS A 356 0.20 37.20 -12.29
CA LYS A 356 -0.10 38.53 -11.77
C LYS A 356 -1.57 38.89 -12.03
N GLN A 357 -2.11 39.69 -11.13
CA GLN A 357 -3.45 40.24 -11.28
C GLN A 357 -3.49 41.29 -12.40
N THR A 358 -4.58 41.31 -13.16
CA THR A 358 -4.87 42.33 -14.15
C THR A 358 -5.00 43.73 -13.47
N ASN A 359 -4.56 44.78 -14.13
CA ASN A 359 -4.68 46.15 -13.65
C ASN A 359 -6.14 46.50 -13.36
N PHE A 360 -6.35 47.38 -12.33
CA PHE A 360 -7.69 47.78 -11.87
C PHE A 360 -8.60 48.25 -13.00
N PHE A 361 -8.09 49.03 -13.93
CA PHE A 361 -8.85 49.58 -15.06
C PHE A 361 -9.37 48.48 -16.01
N MET A 362 -8.54 47.50 -16.34
CA MET A 362 -8.94 46.35 -17.17
C MET A 362 -9.93 45.44 -16.44
N ARG A 363 -9.84 45.33 -15.11
CA ARG A 363 -10.83 44.58 -14.30
C ARG A 363 -12.20 45.23 -14.38
N PHE A 364 -12.26 46.53 -14.33
CA PHE A 364 -13.51 47.30 -14.44
C PHE A 364 -14.15 47.14 -15.84
N ILE A 365 -13.34 47.22 -16.89
CA ILE A 365 -13.81 46.98 -18.28
C ILE A 365 -14.34 45.53 -18.42
N ASN A 366 -13.62 44.52 -17.94
CA ASN A 366 -14.03 43.13 -17.99
C ASN A 366 -15.31 42.85 -17.17
N MET A 367 -15.51 43.54 -16.05
CA MET A 367 -16.71 43.48 -15.25
C MET A 367 -17.93 43.99 -16.03
N ILE A 368 -17.80 45.17 -16.68
CA ILE A 368 -18.86 45.72 -17.51
C ILE A 368 -19.17 44.83 -18.71
N TYR A 369 -18.13 44.31 -19.38
CA TYR A 369 -18.29 43.40 -20.51
C TYR A 369 -19.04 42.10 -20.11
N ASN A 370 -18.65 41.48 -19.01
CA ASN A 370 -19.32 40.28 -18.50
C ASN A 370 -20.75 40.56 -18.03
N PHE A 371 -21.00 41.76 -17.43
CA PHE A 371 -22.36 42.19 -17.08
C PHE A 371 -23.27 42.32 -18.32
N ILE A 372 -22.72 42.98 -19.38
CA ILE A 372 -23.47 43.11 -20.64
C ILE A 372 -23.75 41.73 -21.25
N LEU A 373 -22.75 40.81 -21.29
CA LEU A 373 -22.96 39.45 -21.80
C LEU A 373 -24.04 38.68 -21.01
N SER A 374 -24.10 38.86 -19.69
CA SER A 374 -25.09 38.17 -18.83
C SER A 374 -26.53 38.68 -19.05
N LEU A 375 -26.70 39.82 -19.76
CA LEU A 375 -28.04 40.31 -20.15
C LEU A 375 -28.55 39.66 -21.45
N PHE A 376 -27.69 38.95 -22.19
CA PHE A 376 -28.04 38.33 -23.48
C PHE A 376 -28.00 36.79 -23.44
N VAL A 377 -27.72 36.18 -22.27
CA VAL A 377 -27.79 34.73 -21.99
C VAL A 377 -28.84 34.51 -20.92
#